data_dcd1eabe3dbed37b1db4326cc182c5a3
#
_entry.id   dcd1eabe3dbed37b1db4326cc182c5a3
#
_cell.length_a   1.000
_cell.length_b   1.000
_cell.length_c   1.000
_cell.angle_alpha   90.00
_cell.angle_beta   90.00
_cell.angle_gamma   90.00
#
_symmetry.space_group_name_H-M   'P 1'
#
loop_
_entity.id
_entity.type
_entity.pdbx_description
1 polymer ?
#
loop_
_entity_poly.entity_id
_entity_poly.type
_entity_poly.pdbx_seq_one_letter_code
_entity_poly.pdbx_strand_id
1 'polypeptide(L)'
;MMVDAIGALARDDSWDVLQAAAGLVEVVKIPLKDVAEAQKEALEETSDFLTASALKEVESANKRELTARERSGMMEVLAAAESVLRDVLVRCENVQAPIVNADAESIVARIAATTNTKGVLDALEACSRAAADLSYNVSPQLTLEVMLLSMKEALACPPSSR
;
A
#
# COMPACT_ATOMS: atom_id res chain seq x y z
N MET A 1 1.38 -5.75 9.12
CA MET A 1 1.89 -5.64 7.73
C MET A 1 2.17 -4.23 7.27
N MET A 2 1.18 -3.32 7.10
CA MET A 2 1.50 -1.91 6.77
C MET A 2 2.36 -1.27 7.87
N VAL A 3 2.04 -1.53 9.13
CA VAL A 3 2.83 -1.17 10.31
C VAL A 3 4.27 -1.68 10.20
N ASP A 4 4.47 -2.92 9.75
CA ASP A 4 5.80 -3.51 9.60
C ASP A 4 6.58 -2.88 8.44
N ALA A 5 5.88 -2.56 7.33
CA ALA A 5 6.48 -1.85 6.21
C ALA A 5 6.95 -0.46 6.62
N ILE A 6 6.11 0.30 7.33
CA ILE A 6 6.50 1.60 7.88
C ILE A 6 7.59 1.43 8.95
N GLY A 7 7.54 0.37 9.75
CA GLY A 7 8.62 -0.01 10.68
C GLY A 7 9.96 -0.28 10.01
N ALA A 8 9.97 -0.78 8.78
CA ALA A 8 11.18 -0.97 7.97
C ALA A 8 11.83 0.36 7.56
N LEU A 9 11.05 1.45 7.45
CA LEU A 9 11.59 2.78 7.15
C LEU A 9 12.58 3.29 8.21
N ALA A 10 12.45 2.80 9.44
CA ALA A 10 13.35 3.17 10.55
C ALA A 10 14.70 2.43 10.50
N ARG A 11 14.89 1.48 9.59
CA ARG A 11 16.15 0.79 9.35
C ARG A 11 16.95 1.51 8.26
N ASP A 12 18.28 1.47 8.36
CA ASP A 12 19.15 2.16 7.39
C ASP A 12 19.28 1.43 6.05
N ASP A 13 18.81 0.19 5.95
CA ASP A 13 18.93 -0.61 4.75
C ASP A 13 17.77 -0.34 3.78
N SER A 14 18.10 0.13 2.57
CA SER A 14 17.13 0.31 1.49
C SER A 14 16.55 -1.02 0.99
N TRP A 15 17.30 -2.13 1.15
CA TRP A 15 16.84 -3.47 0.80
C TRP A 15 15.63 -3.89 1.63
N ASP A 16 15.61 -3.56 2.92
CA ASP A 16 14.46 -3.82 3.78
C ASP A 16 13.19 -3.11 3.29
N VAL A 17 13.34 -1.92 2.70
CA VAL A 17 12.22 -1.16 2.12
C VAL A 17 11.68 -1.86 0.87
N LEU A 18 12.57 -2.36 0.00
CA LEU A 18 12.16 -3.10 -1.20
C LEU A 18 11.47 -4.43 -0.86
N GLN A 19 11.96 -5.14 0.15
CA GLN A 19 11.32 -6.35 0.67
C GLN A 19 9.94 -6.05 1.28
N ALA A 20 9.80 -4.94 2.00
CA ALA A 20 8.53 -4.49 2.54
C ALA A 20 7.52 -4.18 1.41
N ALA A 21 7.94 -3.49 0.34
CA ALA A 21 7.11 -3.24 -0.83
C ALA A 21 6.63 -4.54 -1.48
N ALA A 22 7.55 -5.48 -1.73
CA ALA A 22 7.21 -6.78 -2.30
C ALA A 22 6.21 -7.55 -1.41
N GLY A 23 6.40 -7.53 -0.09
CA GLY A 23 5.48 -8.14 0.86
C GLY A 23 4.07 -7.54 0.83
N LEU A 24 3.96 -6.23 0.69
CA LEU A 24 2.66 -5.55 0.56
C LEU A 24 1.93 -5.96 -0.73
N VAL A 25 2.65 -6.02 -1.86
CA VAL A 25 2.09 -6.50 -3.13
C VAL A 25 1.60 -7.94 -3.02
N GLU A 26 2.40 -8.82 -2.42
CA GLU A 26 2.03 -10.24 -2.30
C GLU A 26 0.76 -10.42 -1.46
N VAL A 27 0.60 -9.66 -0.39
CA VAL A 27 -0.62 -9.74 0.44
C VAL A 27 -1.88 -9.32 -0.29
N VAL A 28 -1.79 -8.32 -1.15
CA VAL A 28 -2.93 -7.96 -2.02
C VAL A 28 -3.22 -9.08 -3.03
N LYS A 29 -2.18 -9.79 -3.50
CA LYS A 29 -2.32 -10.84 -4.52
C LYS A 29 -2.79 -12.19 -3.97
N ILE A 30 -2.51 -12.54 -2.71
CA ILE A 30 -2.89 -13.83 -2.13
C ILE A 30 -4.38 -14.11 -2.31
N PRO A 31 -5.33 -13.26 -1.87
CA PRO A 31 -6.75 -13.55 -2.03
C PRO A 31 -7.21 -13.54 -3.49
N LEU A 32 -6.46 -12.91 -4.40
CA LEU A 32 -6.80 -12.89 -5.83
C LEU A 32 -6.49 -14.22 -6.52
N LYS A 33 -5.58 -15.03 -5.98
CA LYS A 33 -5.29 -16.38 -6.50
C LYS A 33 -6.53 -17.27 -6.39
N ASP A 34 -7.20 -17.26 -5.25
CA ASP A 34 -8.42 -18.05 -5.03
C ASP A 34 -9.55 -17.60 -5.97
N VAL A 35 -9.68 -16.29 -6.19
CA VAL A 35 -10.67 -15.74 -7.14
C VAL A 35 -10.34 -16.16 -8.57
N ALA A 36 -9.07 -16.12 -8.97
CA ALA A 36 -8.65 -16.52 -10.30
C ALA A 36 -8.87 -18.02 -10.56
N GLU A 37 -8.62 -18.87 -9.56
CA GLU A 37 -8.88 -20.30 -9.62
C GLU A 37 -10.38 -20.58 -9.76
N ALA A 38 -11.21 -19.98 -8.94
CA ALA A 38 -12.68 -20.11 -9.03
C ALA A 38 -13.24 -19.65 -10.39
N GLN A 39 -12.72 -18.53 -10.93
CA GLN A 39 -13.09 -18.04 -12.26
C GLN A 39 -12.69 -19.02 -13.37
N LYS A 40 -11.52 -19.66 -13.23
CA LYS A 40 -11.04 -20.65 -14.19
C LYS A 40 -11.89 -21.92 -14.15
N GLU A 41 -12.19 -22.45 -12.97
CA GLU A 41 -13.06 -23.61 -12.80
C GLU A 41 -14.44 -23.36 -13.38
N ALA A 42 -15.08 -22.23 -13.07
CA ALA A 42 -16.39 -21.85 -13.62
C ALA A 42 -16.37 -21.73 -15.15
N LEU A 43 -15.27 -21.25 -15.73
CA LEU A 43 -15.12 -21.16 -17.18
C LEU A 43 -14.95 -22.54 -17.82
N GLU A 44 -14.18 -23.44 -17.21
CA GLU A 44 -13.99 -24.83 -17.66
C GLU A 44 -15.33 -25.59 -17.66
N GLU A 45 -16.13 -25.46 -16.59
CA GLU A 45 -17.45 -26.12 -16.46
C GLU A 45 -18.45 -25.63 -17.52
N THR A 46 -18.34 -24.38 -17.95
CA THR A 46 -19.29 -23.76 -18.89
C THR A 46 -18.80 -23.74 -20.33
N SER A 47 -17.55 -24.10 -20.58
CA SER A 47 -16.87 -23.98 -21.89
C SER A 47 -17.62 -24.67 -23.03
N ASP A 48 -18.17 -25.87 -22.78
CA ASP A 48 -18.88 -26.67 -23.79
C ASP A 48 -20.22 -26.04 -24.22
N PHE A 49 -20.75 -25.12 -23.44
CA PHE A 49 -22.03 -24.46 -23.69
C PHE A 49 -21.87 -23.07 -24.31
N LEU A 50 -20.63 -22.54 -24.38
CA LEU A 50 -20.37 -21.21 -24.85
C LEU A 50 -19.77 -21.18 -26.25
N THR A 51 -20.12 -20.17 -27.04
CA THR A 51 -19.43 -19.89 -28.30
C THR A 51 -18.01 -19.36 -28.05
N ALA A 52 -17.11 -19.51 -29.01
CA ALA A 52 -15.75 -18.98 -28.90
C ALA A 52 -15.69 -17.46 -28.65
N SER A 53 -16.69 -16.72 -29.13
CA SER A 53 -16.81 -15.29 -28.84
C SER A 53 -17.19 -15.02 -27.38
N ALA A 54 -18.18 -15.79 -26.86
CA ALA A 54 -18.62 -15.66 -25.48
C ALA A 54 -17.52 -16.05 -24.48
N LEU A 55 -16.73 -17.10 -24.78
CA LEU A 55 -15.58 -17.50 -23.97
C LEU A 55 -14.56 -16.34 -23.83
N LYS A 56 -14.17 -15.73 -24.96
CA LYS A 56 -13.25 -14.58 -24.95
C LYS A 56 -13.80 -13.38 -24.17
N GLU A 57 -15.09 -13.16 -24.22
CA GLU A 57 -15.73 -12.08 -23.48
C GLU A 57 -15.70 -12.33 -21.97
N VAL A 58 -15.97 -13.57 -21.52
CA VAL A 58 -15.88 -13.98 -20.11
C VAL A 58 -14.44 -13.90 -19.62
N GLU A 59 -13.46 -14.43 -20.37
CA GLU A 59 -12.03 -14.31 -20.02
C GLU A 59 -11.59 -12.84 -19.86
N SER A 60 -12.03 -11.99 -20.79
CA SER A 60 -11.73 -10.54 -20.73
C SER A 60 -12.39 -9.87 -19.53
N ALA A 61 -13.61 -10.26 -19.16
CA ALA A 61 -14.32 -9.77 -17.99
C ALA A 61 -13.61 -10.20 -16.70
N ASN A 62 -13.22 -11.46 -16.59
CA ASN A 62 -12.49 -12.01 -15.46
C ASN A 62 -11.15 -11.29 -15.24
N LYS A 63 -10.39 -11.09 -16.33
CA LYS A 63 -9.11 -10.35 -16.25
C LYS A 63 -9.32 -8.91 -15.78
N ARG A 64 -10.37 -8.23 -16.27
CA ARG A 64 -10.69 -6.85 -15.82
C ARG A 64 -11.06 -6.81 -14.36
N GLU A 65 -11.83 -7.80 -13.89
CA GLU A 65 -12.23 -7.92 -12.48
C GLU A 65 -10.99 -8.11 -11.58
N LEU A 66 -10.09 -9.04 -11.91
CA LEU A 66 -8.86 -9.26 -11.14
C LEU A 66 -8.00 -8.00 -11.08
N THR A 67 -7.84 -7.29 -12.20
CA THR A 67 -7.08 -6.03 -12.25
C THR A 67 -7.75 -4.95 -11.39
N ALA A 68 -9.08 -4.86 -11.39
CA ALA A 68 -9.81 -3.90 -10.57
C ALA A 68 -9.68 -4.22 -9.07
N ARG A 69 -9.76 -5.49 -8.69
CA ARG A 69 -9.57 -5.94 -7.31
C ARG A 69 -8.14 -5.70 -6.82
N GLU A 70 -7.12 -5.99 -7.65
CA GLU A 70 -5.71 -5.69 -7.31
C GLU A 70 -5.53 -4.20 -7.05
N ARG A 71 -6.07 -3.34 -7.93
CA ARG A 71 -6.02 -1.89 -7.74
C ARG A 71 -6.71 -1.45 -6.45
N SER A 72 -7.89 -1.98 -6.14
CA SER A 72 -8.60 -1.68 -4.90
C SER A 72 -7.77 -2.06 -3.67
N GLY A 73 -7.19 -3.25 -3.66
CA GLY A 73 -6.32 -3.69 -2.58
C GLY A 73 -5.08 -2.80 -2.39
N MET A 74 -4.48 -2.32 -3.50
CA MET A 74 -3.36 -1.37 -3.41
C MET A 74 -3.80 -0.01 -2.83
N MET A 75 -4.99 0.47 -3.18
CA MET A 75 -5.54 1.70 -2.60
C MET A 75 -5.81 1.55 -1.09
N GLU A 76 -6.24 0.38 -0.63
CA GLU A 76 -6.38 0.08 0.81
C GLU A 76 -5.02 0.09 1.53
N VAL A 77 -3.96 -0.42 0.89
CA VAL A 77 -2.59 -0.34 1.39
C VAL A 77 -2.15 1.13 1.57
N LEU A 78 -2.42 2.00 0.59
CA LEU A 78 -2.12 3.42 0.68
C LEU A 78 -2.92 4.11 1.80
N ALA A 79 -4.22 3.85 1.89
CA ALA A 79 -5.07 4.41 2.94
C ALA A 79 -4.60 4.00 4.35
N ALA A 80 -4.11 2.76 4.51
CA ALA A 80 -3.51 2.31 5.77
C ALA A 80 -2.22 3.07 6.09
N ALA A 81 -1.37 3.36 5.07
CA ALA A 81 -0.16 4.17 5.26
C ALA A 81 -0.51 5.60 5.70
N GLU A 82 -1.46 6.24 5.02
CA GLU A 82 -1.94 7.58 5.36
C GLU A 82 -2.51 7.64 6.78
N SER A 83 -3.26 6.60 7.20
CA SER A 83 -3.80 6.50 8.57
C SER A 83 -2.70 6.49 9.63
N VAL A 84 -1.62 5.71 9.40
CA VAL A 84 -0.47 5.67 10.32
C VAL A 84 0.28 7.01 10.34
N LEU A 85 0.53 7.62 9.17
CA LEU A 85 1.19 8.92 9.06
C LEU A 85 0.37 10.04 9.72
N ARG A 86 -0.97 9.98 9.63
CA ARG A 86 -1.85 10.88 10.38
C ARG A 86 -1.60 10.79 11.88
N ASP A 87 -1.47 9.58 12.42
CA ASP A 87 -1.20 9.39 13.84
C ASP A 87 0.20 9.88 14.24
N VAL A 88 1.21 9.73 13.36
CA VAL A 88 2.53 10.33 13.54
C VAL A 88 2.43 11.86 13.58
N LEU A 89 1.65 12.47 12.69
CA LEU A 89 1.43 13.92 12.67
C LEU A 89 0.80 14.43 13.97
N VAL A 90 -0.24 13.72 14.47
CA VAL A 90 -0.88 14.04 15.76
C VAL A 90 0.13 14.04 16.90
N ARG A 91 1.07 13.09 16.90
CA ARG A 91 2.14 13.01 17.90
C ARG A 91 3.16 14.13 17.74
N CYS A 92 3.60 14.44 16.50
CA CYS A 92 4.55 15.53 16.23
C CYS A 92 4.01 16.88 16.70
N GLU A 93 2.73 17.15 16.45
CA GLU A 93 2.05 18.41 16.83
C GLU A 93 1.57 18.44 18.28
N ASN A 94 1.74 17.34 19.00
CA ASN A 94 1.27 17.20 20.40
C ASN A 94 -0.23 17.55 20.58
N VAL A 95 -1.04 17.23 19.57
CA VAL A 95 -2.48 17.46 19.59
C VAL A 95 -3.18 16.41 20.43
N GLN A 96 -4.14 16.81 21.25
CA GLN A 96 -5.00 15.90 21.99
C GLN A 96 -6.09 15.31 21.09
N ALA A 97 -5.67 14.48 20.15
CA ALA A 97 -6.57 13.72 19.29
C ALA A 97 -6.34 12.21 19.51
N PRO A 98 -7.38 11.38 19.37
CA PRO A 98 -7.23 9.94 19.52
C PRO A 98 -6.34 9.37 18.44
N ILE A 99 -5.45 8.45 18.82
CA ILE A 99 -4.67 7.62 17.90
C ILE A 99 -5.60 6.55 17.34
N VAL A 100 -5.66 6.44 16.02
CA VAL A 100 -6.53 5.47 15.32
C VAL A 100 -5.89 4.08 15.34
N ASN A 101 -4.58 4.03 15.09
CA ASN A 101 -3.81 2.78 15.03
C ASN A 101 -3.19 2.48 16.40
N ALA A 102 -4.03 2.11 17.36
CA ALA A 102 -3.59 1.84 18.74
C ALA A 102 -2.62 0.65 18.85
N ASP A 103 -2.75 -0.34 17.98
CA ASP A 103 -1.86 -1.49 17.82
C ASP A 103 -0.47 -1.12 17.29
N ALA A 104 -0.38 0.02 16.60
CA ALA A 104 0.86 0.58 16.03
C ALA A 104 1.48 1.70 16.92
N GLU A 105 0.95 1.97 18.09
CA GLU A 105 1.34 3.15 18.91
C GLU A 105 2.85 3.23 19.16
N SER A 106 3.52 2.11 19.39
CA SER A 106 4.97 2.08 19.61
C SER A 106 5.77 2.51 18.37
N ILE A 107 5.30 2.16 17.18
CA ILE A 107 5.92 2.54 15.89
C ILE A 107 5.64 4.01 15.62
N VAL A 108 4.41 4.46 15.79
CA VAL A 108 4.00 5.87 15.67
C VAL A 108 4.85 6.76 16.57
N ALA A 109 5.01 6.40 17.86
CA ALA A 109 5.81 7.15 18.82
C ALA A 109 7.30 7.21 18.41
N ARG A 110 7.86 6.10 17.93
CA ARG A 110 9.25 6.03 17.47
C ARG A 110 9.49 6.94 16.27
N ILE A 111 8.62 6.92 15.26
CA ILE A 111 8.74 7.75 14.07
C ILE A 111 8.58 9.23 14.46
N ALA A 112 7.59 9.57 15.27
CA ALA A 112 7.37 10.94 15.73
C ALA A 112 8.56 11.51 16.53
N ALA A 113 9.33 10.65 17.21
CA ALA A 113 10.53 11.07 17.93
C ALA A 113 11.73 11.37 17.01
N THR A 114 11.73 10.89 15.77
CA THR A 114 12.86 11.01 14.82
C THR A 114 12.56 11.93 13.64
N THR A 115 11.32 12.38 13.47
CA THR A 115 10.87 13.23 12.35
C THR A 115 10.26 14.55 12.83
N ASN A 116 9.85 15.37 11.88
CA ASN A 116 9.11 16.60 12.12
C ASN A 116 7.85 16.68 11.23
N THR A 117 6.99 17.67 11.49
CA THR A 117 5.76 17.91 10.74
C THR A 117 5.97 17.95 9.23
N LYS A 118 7.04 18.64 8.77
CA LYS A 118 7.32 18.73 7.33
C LYS A 118 7.62 17.34 6.74
N GLY A 119 8.45 16.53 7.41
CA GLY A 119 8.75 15.17 6.96
C GLY A 119 7.50 14.31 6.86
N VAL A 120 6.56 14.43 7.82
CA VAL A 120 5.28 13.70 7.76
C VAL A 120 4.41 14.18 6.59
N LEU A 121 4.35 15.48 6.32
CA LEU A 121 3.59 16.02 5.19
C LEU A 121 4.19 15.59 3.85
N ASP A 122 5.52 15.59 3.72
CA ASP A 122 6.21 15.10 2.52
C ASP A 122 5.96 13.58 2.31
N ALA A 123 5.89 12.80 3.40
CA ALA A 123 5.53 11.38 3.35
C ALA A 123 4.07 11.15 2.91
N LEU A 124 3.12 11.97 3.38
CA LEU A 124 1.72 11.95 2.93
C LEU A 124 1.61 12.32 1.44
N GLU A 125 2.40 13.27 0.98
CA GLU A 125 2.47 13.60 -0.45
C GLU A 125 3.00 12.43 -1.29
N ALA A 126 3.95 11.64 -0.78
CA ALA A 126 4.42 10.43 -1.44
C ALA A 126 3.28 9.39 -1.60
N CYS A 127 2.41 9.22 -0.59
CA CYS A 127 1.21 8.37 -0.70
C CYS A 127 0.25 8.89 -1.80
N SER A 128 -0.01 10.19 -1.82
CA SER A 128 -0.89 10.81 -2.82
C SER A 128 -0.36 10.63 -4.25
N ARG A 129 0.96 10.77 -4.46
CA ARG A 129 1.61 10.49 -5.74
C ARG A 129 1.46 9.03 -6.14
N ALA A 130 1.70 8.10 -5.22
CA ALA A 130 1.53 6.68 -5.46
C ALA A 130 0.08 6.33 -5.87
N ALA A 131 -0.92 6.94 -5.25
CA ALA A 131 -2.33 6.77 -5.63
C ALA A 131 -2.59 7.25 -7.07
N ALA A 132 -2.02 8.39 -7.46
CA ALA A 132 -2.10 8.90 -8.82
C ALA A 132 -1.43 7.94 -9.82
N ASP A 133 -0.21 7.46 -9.54
CA ASP A 133 0.54 6.55 -10.39
C ASP A 133 -0.22 5.23 -10.63
N LEU A 134 -0.82 4.65 -9.58
CA LEU A 134 -1.66 3.45 -9.70
C LEU A 134 -2.87 3.68 -10.60
N SER A 135 -3.38 4.91 -10.72
CA SER A 135 -4.48 5.25 -11.63
C SER A 135 -4.06 5.24 -13.11
N TYR A 136 -2.78 5.43 -13.40
CA TYR A 136 -2.19 5.45 -14.76
C TYR A 136 -1.54 4.13 -15.20
N ASN A 137 -1.88 3.01 -14.57
CA ASN A 137 -1.34 1.66 -14.89
C ASN A 137 0.18 1.52 -14.71
N VAL A 138 0.78 2.27 -13.80
CA VAL A 138 2.16 2.04 -13.36
C VAL A 138 2.23 0.72 -12.59
N SER A 139 3.37 0.04 -12.62
CA SER A 139 3.58 -1.21 -11.88
C SER A 139 3.33 -0.99 -10.38
N PRO A 140 2.40 -1.72 -9.73
CA PRO A 140 2.11 -1.56 -8.32
C PRO A 140 3.34 -1.73 -7.43
N GLN A 141 4.20 -2.70 -7.74
CA GLN A 141 5.44 -2.92 -7.00
C GLN A 141 6.36 -1.70 -7.07
N LEU A 142 6.64 -1.20 -8.28
CA LEU A 142 7.50 -0.04 -8.47
C LEU A 142 6.93 1.20 -7.78
N THR A 143 5.60 1.39 -7.85
CA THR A 143 4.92 2.50 -7.18
C THR A 143 5.11 2.44 -5.66
N LEU A 144 4.94 1.26 -5.04
CA LEU A 144 5.15 1.09 -3.60
C LEU A 144 6.62 1.22 -3.20
N GLU A 145 7.56 0.71 -4.02
CA GLU A 145 9.00 0.88 -3.78
C GLU A 145 9.38 2.37 -3.76
N VAL A 146 8.98 3.12 -4.77
CA VAL A 146 9.24 4.57 -4.87
C VAL A 146 8.58 5.33 -3.73
N MET A 147 7.32 4.99 -3.41
CA MET A 147 6.61 5.60 -2.27
C MET A 147 7.36 5.37 -0.95
N LEU A 148 7.68 4.12 -0.62
CA LEU A 148 8.34 3.79 0.65
C LEU A 148 9.75 4.40 0.75
N LEU A 149 10.51 4.44 -0.35
CA LEU A 149 11.82 5.12 -0.38
C LEU A 149 11.66 6.64 -0.16
N SER A 150 10.69 7.26 -0.83
CA SER A 150 10.39 8.70 -0.62
C SER A 150 9.93 9.00 0.80
N MET A 151 9.10 8.11 1.39
CA MET A 151 8.70 8.23 2.79
C MET A 151 9.89 8.09 3.74
N LYS A 152 10.80 7.14 3.49
CA LYS A 152 12.02 6.95 4.28
C LYS A 152 12.84 8.24 4.30
N GLU A 153 13.11 8.83 3.13
CA GLU A 153 13.85 10.09 3.01
C GLU A 153 13.14 11.23 3.75
N ALA A 154 11.82 11.36 3.56
CA ALA A 154 11.02 12.39 4.20
C ALA A 154 11.02 12.27 5.74
N LEU A 155 10.85 11.07 6.27
CA LEU A 155 10.79 10.81 7.71
C LEU A 155 12.16 10.84 8.40
N ALA A 156 13.26 10.82 7.64
CA ALA A 156 14.62 11.02 8.18
C ALA A 156 14.92 12.49 8.54
N CYS A 157 14.01 13.43 8.30
CA CYS A 157 14.16 14.82 8.70
C CYS A 157 14.14 14.95 10.24
N PRO A 158 15.22 15.43 10.88
CA PRO A 158 15.30 15.51 12.34
C PRO A 158 14.21 16.44 12.91
N PRO A 159 13.75 16.20 14.15
CA PRO A 159 12.78 17.05 14.80
C PRO A 159 13.36 18.47 14.92
N SER A 160 12.51 19.48 14.66
CA SER A 160 12.90 20.87 14.82
C SER A 160 13.29 21.11 16.28
N SER A 161 14.52 21.53 16.53
CA SER A 161 14.92 22.01 17.86
C SER A 161 14.03 23.20 18.24
N ARG A 162 13.19 22.99 19.26
CA ARG A 162 12.41 24.06 19.90
C ARG A 162 13.29 24.88 20.81
#